data_bb87beeeefb73c3f50a15fc3668ff8ed
#
_entry.id   bb87beeeefb73c3f50a15fc3668ff8ed
#
_cell.length_a   1.000
_cell.length_b   1.000
_cell.length_c   1.000
_cell.angle_alpha   90.00
_cell.angle_beta   90.00
_cell.angle_gamma   90.00
#
_symmetry.space_group_name_H-M   'P 1'
#
loop_
_entity.id
_entity.type
_entity.pdbx_description
1 polymer ?
#
loop_
_entity_poly.entity_id
_entity_poly.type
_entity_poly.pdbx_seq_one_letter_code
_entity_poly.pdbx_strand_id
1 'polypeptide(L)'
;MKRHLDGFSIVTENMKVNVSMNRVNHNLDRAQLWLDSQIMTDMVPLMPQNTGSFISVTRAQSAALAGSGVIVAGAGPTGRFLYEGKVMVDPETGSPWARKGAKKVVTDRPLTYSNPNARPEWFEVTKKKHKKEWVKCVQKRIEGK
;
A
#
# COMPACT_ATOMS: atom_id res chain seq x y z
N MET A 1 7.92 -3.10 -13.80
CA MET A 1 7.17 -2.51 -14.94
C MET A 1 7.77 -1.15 -15.26
N LYS A 2 8.11 -0.90 -16.52
CA LYS A 2 8.64 0.40 -16.94
C LYS A 2 7.49 1.42 -16.92
N ARG A 3 7.59 2.44 -16.04
CA ARG A 3 6.55 3.48 -15.91
C ARG A 3 6.79 4.67 -16.84
N HIS A 4 8.03 4.86 -17.24
CA HIS A 4 8.44 5.97 -18.08
C HIS A 4 8.19 5.68 -19.55
N LEU A 5 7.76 6.71 -20.27
CA LEU A 5 7.58 6.68 -21.71
C LEU A 5 8.87 7.15 -22.38
N ASP A 6 9.24 6.47 -23.44
CA ASP A 6 10.38 6.86 -24.26
C ASP A 6 9.99 8.03 -25.18
N GLY A 7 10.90 8.98 -25.35
CA GLY A 7 10.78 9.99 -26.38
C GLY A 7 10.96 9.36 -27.78
N PHE A 8 10.51 10.02 -28.79
CA PHE A 8 10.64 9.58 -30.16
C PHE A 8 10.99 10.73 -31.10
N SER A 9 11.56 10.41 -32.25
CA SER A 9 11.82 11.38 -33.32
C SER A 9 11.16 10.93 -34.61
N ILE A 10 10.61 11.91 -35.33
CA ILE A 10 10.08 11.72 -36.68
C ILE A 10 10.96 12.54 -37.61
N VAL A 11 11.46 11.90 -38.66
CA VAL A 11 12.26 12.55 -39.72
C VAL A 11 11.53 12.39 -41.04
N THR A 12 11.24 13.53 -41.68
CA THR A 12 10.73 13.60 -43.05
C THR A 12 11.76 14.32 -43.89
N GLU A 13 11.58 14.35 -45.23
CA GLU A 13 12.53 15.00 -46.17
C GLU A 13 12.82 16.45 -45.77
N ASN A 14 11.86 17.15 -45.18
CA ASN A 14 11.96 18.60 -44.91
C ASN A 14 11.86 18.96 -43.42
N MET A 15 11.68 17.96 -42.52
CA MET A 15 11.44 18.25 -41.08
C MET A 15 11.92 17.12 -40.19
N LYS A 16 12.56 17.50 -39.08
CA LYS A 16 12.87 16.61 -37.98
C LYS A 16 12.15 17.08 -36.71
N VAL A 17 11.28 16.25 -36.18
CA VAL A 17 10.57 16.50 -34.92
C VAL A 17 11.09 15.53 -33.84
N ASN A 18 11.59 16.11 -32.76
CA ASN A 18 11.96 15.36 -31.56
C ASN A 18 10.92 15.57 -30.45
N VAL A 19 10.33 14.50 -29.97
CA VAL A 19 9.35 14.55 -28.88
C VAL A 19 9.99 13.99 -27.62
N SER A 20 10.07 14.82 -26.58
CA SER A 20 10.56 14.45 -25.27
C SER A 20 9.38 14.15 -24.33
N MET A 21 9.44 13.03 -23.62
CA MET A 21 8.44 12.63 -22.63
C MET A 21 8.83 13.00 -21.19
N ASN A 22 9.86 13.83 -21.00
CA ASN A 22 10.40 14.16 -19.67
C ASN A 22 9.33 14.75 -18.75
N ARG A 23 8.51 15.69 -19.23
CA ARG A 23 7.44 16.31 -18.45
C ARG A 23 6.38 15.30 -18.03
N VAL A 24 5.98 14.42 -18.95
CA VAL A 24 5.00 13.36 -18.68
C VAL A 24 5.55 12.37 -17.65
N ASN A 25 6.80 11.94 -17.82
CA ASN A 25 7.46 11.03 -16.89
C ASN A 25 7.60 11.64 -15.50
N HIS A 26 7.94 12.93 -15.39
CA HIS A 26 7.98 13.63 -14.11
C HIS A 26 6.59 13.70 -13.44
N ASN A 27 5.55 13.96 -14.20
CA ASN A 27 4.18 13.94 -13.68
C ASN A 27 3.74 12.55 -13.22
N LEU A 28 4.14 11.49 -13.94
CA LEU A 28 3.90 10.11 -13.56
C LEU A 28 4.56 9.77 -12.21
N ASP A 29 5.81 10.16 -12.02
CA ASP A 29 6.54 9.94 -10.77
C ASP A 29 5.89 10.66 -9.59
N ARG A 30 5.48 11.91 -9.78
CA ARG A 30 4.76 12.69 -8.77
C ARG A 30 3.39 12.09 -8.44
N ALA A 31 2.67 11.63 -9.45
CA ALA A 31 1.37 11.00 -9.28
C ALA A 31 1.50 9.67 -8.51
N GLN A 32 2.53 8.87 -8.80
CA GLN A 32 2.79 7.63 -8.07
C GLN A 32 3.15 7.88 -6.61
N LEU A 33 4.06 8.83 -6.35
CA LEU A 33 4.43 9.21 -4.99
C LEU A 33 3.21 9.67 -4.17
N TRP A 34 2.35 10.48 -4.77
CA TRP A 34 1.12 10.92 -4.13
C TRP A 34 0.18 9.73 -3.85
N LEU A 35 -0.02 8.85 -4.83
CA LEU A 35 -0.91 7.70 -4.69
C LEU A 35 -0.48 6.76 -3.56
N ASP A 36 0.80 6.41 -3.52
CA ASP A 36 1.36 5.54 -2.48
C ASP A 36 1.15 6.13 -1.08
N SER A 37 1.38 7.44 -0.94
CA SER A 37 1.17 8.16 0.32
C SER A 37 -0.31 8.27 0.70
N GLN A 38 -1.19 8.51 -0.28
CA GLN A 38 -2.63 8.65 -0.06
C GLN A 38 -3.26 7.32 0.36
N ILE A 39 -2.91 6.23 -0.30
CA ILE A 39 -3.41 4.89 0.05
C ILE A 39 -3.05 4.57 1.51
N MET A 40 -1.81 4.84 1.93
CA MET A 40 -1.39 4.62 3.31
C MET A 40 -2.23 5.46 4.29
N THR A 41 -2.47 6.71 3.97
CA THR A 41 -3.29 7.61 4.79
C THR A 41 -4.72 7.12 4.93
N ASP A 42 -5.32 6.65 3.83
CA ASP A 42 -6.70 6.18 3.81
C ASP A 42 -6.87 4.80 4.50
N MET A 43 -5.81 3.99 4.57
CA MET A 43 -5.83 2.71 5.29
C MET A 43 -5.78 2.86 6.82
N VAL A 44 -5.08 3.87 7.32
CA VAL A 44 -4.82 4.03 8.77
C VAL A 44 -6.07 3.92 9.65
N PRO A 45 -7.21 4.56 9.32
CA PRO A 45 -8.42 4.46 10.14
C PRO A 45 -8.98 3.04 10.30
N LEU A 46 -8.65 2.15 9.37
CA LEU A 46 -9.13 0.76 9.37
C LEU A 46 -8.11 -0.23 9.92
N MET A 47 -6.93 0.24 10.31
CA MET A 47 -5.86 -0.58 10.86
C MET A 47 -6.02 -0.79 12.37
N PRO A 48 -5.52 -1.92 12.91
CA PRO A 48 -5.52 -2.14 14.35
C PRO A 48 -4.68 -1.09 15.07
N GLN A 49 -5.23 -0.51 16.14
CA GLN A 49 -4.57 0.49 16.97
C GLN A 49 -4.53 0.02 18.42
N ASN A 50 -3.51 -0.70 18.82
CA ASN A 50 -3.31 -1.00 20.22
C ASN A 50 -2.43 0.07 20.88
N THR A 51 -1.13 0.07 20.55
CA THR A 51 -0.16 1.07 21.05
C THR A 51 0.19 2.13 20.02
N GLY A 52 -0.30 2.02 18.79
CA GLY A 52 0.07 2.85 17.65
C GLY A 52 1.42 2.47 17.01
N SER A 53 2.23 1.64 17.64
CA SER A 53 3.54 1.23 17.12
C SER A 53 3.45 0.47 15.80
N PHE A 54 2.46 -0.42 15.67
CA PHE A 54 2.22 -1.17 14.44
C PHE A 54 1.97 -0.25 13.24
N ILE A 55 1.11 0.75 13.41
CA ILE A 55 0.83 1.74 12.38
C ILE A 55 2.07 2.57 12.05
N SER A 56 2.80 3.03 13.07
CA SER A 56 4.00 3.83 12.87
C SER A 56 5.08 3.09 12.07
N VAL A 57 5.34 1.82 12.40
CA VAL A 57 6.30 0.98 11.68
C VAL A 57 5.82 0.70 10.25
N THR A 58 4.54 0.38 10.07
CA THR A 58 3.96 0.15 8.75
C THR A 58 4.05 1.39 7.87
N ARG A 59 3.74 2.56 8.41
CA ARG A 59 3.89 3.84 7.70
C ARG A 59 5.33 4.14 7.32
N ALA A 60 6.28 3.90 8.22
CA ALA A 60 7.70 4.12 7.94
C ALA A 60 8.21 3.21 6.81
N GLN A 61 7.82 1.94 6.81
CA GLN A 61 8.18 1.01 5.75
C GLN A 61 7.53 1.37 4.41
N SER A 62 6.27 1.77 4.41
CA SER A 62 5.59 2.25 3.20
C SER A 62 6.21 3.55 2.67
N ALA A 63 6.58 4.48 3.56
CA ALA A 63 7.22 5.75 3.17
C ALA A 63 8.59 5.51 2.49
N ALA A 64 9.35 4.52 2.95
CA ALA A 64 10.62 4.16 2.32
C ALA A 64 10.46 3.62 0.88
N LEU A 65 9.27 3.12 0.54
CA LEU A 65 8.94 2.59 -0.79
C LEU A 65 8.09 3.56 -1.62
N ALA A 66 7.75 4.73 -1.09
CA ALA A 66 6.87 5.68 -1.77
C ALA A 66 7.42 6.11 -3.14
N GLY A 67 6.56 6.13 -4.14
CA GLY A 67 6.93 6.36 -5.53
C GLY A 67 7.28 5.09 -6.31
N SER A 68 7.41 3.92 -5.64
CA SER A 68 7.70 2.64 -6.30
C SER A 68 6.43 1.91 -6.79
N GLY A 69 5.25 2.29 -6.30
CA GLY A 69 3.99 1.58 -6.52
C GLY A 69 3.82 0.37 -5.59
N VAL A 70 4.65 0.27 -4.55
CA VAL A 70 4.58 -0.78 -3.54
C VAL A 70 4.18 -0.17 -2.20
N ILE A 71 3.21 -0.77 -1.54
CA ILE A 71 2.70 -0.34 -0.24
C ILE A 71 2.80 -1.49 0.74
N VAL A 72 3.29 -1.21 1.94
CA VAL A 72 3.28 -2.15 3.04
C VAL A 72 1.95 -2.00 3.78
N ALA A 73 1.09 -3.00 3.69
CA ALA A 73 -0.20 -2.99 4.39
C ALA A 73 -0.09 -3.43 5.85
N GLY A 74 0.92 -4.19 6.20
CA GLY A 74 1.15 -4.65 7.57
C GLY A 74 2.60 -5.03 7.79
N ALA A 75 3.29 -4.27 8.63
CA ALA A 75 4.69 -4.47 8.94
C ALA A 75 4.93 -5.55 10.00
N GLY A 76 6.11 -6.15 9.95
CA GLY A 76 6.57 -7.11 10.93
C GLY A 76 5.93 -8.49 10.84
N PRO A 77 6.34 -9.42 11.71
CA PRO A 77 5.88 -10.82 11.66
C PRO A 77 4.40 -10.98 12.01
N THR A 78 3.82 -10.03 12.74
CA THR A 78 2.41 -10.04 13.13
C THR A 78 1.48 -9.37 12.10
N GLY A 79 2.05 -8.57 11.20
CA GLY A 79 1.28 -7.80 10.23
C GLY A 79 0.38 -8.65 9.34
N ARG A 80 0.88 -9.76 8.86
CA ARG A 80 0.10 -10.72 8.06
C ARG A 80 -1.15 -11.23 8.78
N PHE A 81 -1.01 -11.62 10.03
CA PHE A 81 -2.10 -12.21 10.80
C PHE A 81 -3.13 -11.17 11.22
N LEU A 82 -2.68 -9.97 11.56
CA LEU A 82 -3.56 -8.84 11.79
C LEU A 82 -4.36 -8.50 10.53
N TYR A 83 -3.70 -8.56 9.37
CA TYR A 83 -4.34 -8.28 8.09
C TYR A 83 -5.38 -9.34 7.71
N GLU A 84 -5.07 -10.62 7.88
CA GLU A 84 -6.00 -11.73 7.64
C GLU A 84 -7.14 -11.78 8.68
N GLY A 85 -6.95 -11.14 9.84
CA GLY A 85 -7.97 -11.05 10.88
C GLY A 85 -8.26 -12.35 11.60
N LYS A 86 -7.27 -13.23 11.72
CA LYS A 86 -7.40 -14.55 12.35
C LYS A 86 -6.50 -14.69 13.56
N VAL A 87 -7.01 -15.35 14.60
CA VAL A 87 -6.26 -15.66 15.81
C VAL A 87 -5.22 -16.75 15.53
N MET A 88 -4.00 -16.52 16.02
CA MET A 88 -2.92 -17.49 15.99
C MET A 88 -2.68 -18.09 17.39
N VAL A 89 -2.43 -19.38 17.43
CA VAL A 89 -2.18 -20.13 18.65
C VAL A 89 -0.98 -21.05 18.53
N ASP A 90 -0.42 -21.43 19.69
CA ASP A 90 0.53 -22.53 19.78
C ASP A 90 -0.18 -23.83 19.38
N PRO A 91 0.39 -24.64 18.46
CA PRO A 91 -0.27 -25.84 17.97
C PRO A 91 -0.50 -26.93 19.02
N GLU A 92 0.30 -26.96 20.09
CA GLU A 92 0.18 -27.97 21.16
C GLU A 92 -0.71 -27.49 22.32
N THR A 93 -0.56 -26.22 22.72
CA THR A 93 -1.29 -25.71 23.90
C THR A 93 -2.60 -25.01 23.53
N GLY A 94 -2.80 -24.63 22.26
CA GLY A 94 -3.94 -23.84 21.83
C GLY A 94 -3.94 -22.42 22.40
N SER A 95 -2.87 -22.02 23.08
CA SER A 95 -2.73 -20.68 23.66
C SER A 95 -2.27 -19.65 22.63
N PRO A 96 -2.77 -18.39 22.70
CA PRO A 96 -2.21 -17.28 21.92
C PRO A 96 -0.76 -16.94 22.33
N TRP A 97 -0.30 -17.41 23.47
CA TRP A 97 1.08 -17.30 23.94
C TRP A 97 1.87 -18.56 23.54
N ALA A 98 2.74 -18.42 22.53
CA ALA A 98 3.55 -19.52 22.07
C ALA A 98 4.71 -19.83 23.03
N ARG A 99 5.02 -21.11 23.19
CA ARG A 99 6.25 -21.55 23.85
C ARG A 99 7.47 -21.05 23.07
N LYS A 100 8.61 -20.93 23.75
CA LYS A 100 9.87 -20.54 23.12
C LYS A 100 10.21 -21.48 21.96
N GLY A 101 10.39 -20.91 20.76
CA GLY A 101 10.71 -21.66 19.55
C GLY A 101 9.52 -22.32 18.84
N ALA A 102 8.32 -22.26 19.37
CA ALA A 102 7.13 -22.78 18.71
C ALA A 102 6.64 -21.82 17.61
N LYS A 103 6.29 -22.38 16.45
CA LYS A 103 5.64 -21.64 15.37
C LYS A 103 4.13 -21.67 15.59
N LYS A 104 3.53 -20.50 15.70
CA LYS A 104 2.07 -20.38 15.82
C LYS A 104 1.38 -20.82 14.53
N VAL A 105 0.22 -21.44 14.68
CA VAL A 105 -0.67 -21.81 13.58
C VAL A 105 -1.88 -20.87 13.55
N VAL A 106 -2.37 -20.58 12.34
CA VAL A 106 -3.57 -19.78 12.13
C VAL A 106 -4.80 -20.63 12.42
N THR A 107 -5.74 -20.10 13.18
CA THR A 107 -7.05 -20.71 13.44
C THR A 107 -8.15 -20.05 12.60
N ASP A 108 -9.34 -20.68 12.58
CA ASP A 108 -10.52 -20.08 11.93
C ASP A 108 -11.23 -19.03 12.80
N ARG A 109 -10.76 -18.82 14.02
CA ARG A 109 -11.35 -17.83 14.93
C ARG A 109 -11.04 -16.41 14.47
N PRO A 110 -12.04 -15.51 14.35
CA PRO A 110 -11.83 -14.13 14.00
C PRO A 110 -11.08 -13.40 15.12
N LEU A 111 -10.18 -12.51 14.71
CA LEU A 111 -9.47 -11.61 15.61
C LEU A 111 -10.37 -10.44 15.99
N THR A 112 -10.38 -10.07 17.27
CA THR A 112 -11.03 -8.86 17.76
C THR A 112 -10.01 -7.73 17.87
N TYR A 113 -10.28 -6.61 17.20
CA TYR A 113 -9.43 -5.43 17.26
C TYR A 113 -9.90 -4.47 18.36
N SER A 114 -8.94 -3.79 19.00
CA SER A 114 -9.24 -2.71 19.96
C SER A 114 -9.82 -1.46 19.30
N ASN A 115 -9.45 -1.18 18.05
CA ASN A 115 -10.05 -0.12 17.26
C ASN A 115 -11.40 -0.61 16.67
N PRO A 116 -12.54 0.00 17.00
CA PRO A 116 -13.85 -0.43 16.52
C PRO A 116 -14.03 -0.30 15.01
N ASN A 117 -13.25 0.55 14.36
CA ASN A 117 -13.26 0.74 12.91
C ASN A 117 -12.33 -0.23 12.16
N ALA A 118 -11.44 -0.94 12.87
CA ALA A 118 -10.52 -1.88 12.25
C ALA A 118 -11.25 -3.03 11.55
N ARG A 119 -10.74 -3.39 10.39
CA ARG A 119 -11.28 -4.47 9.55
C ARG A 119 -10.14 -5.34 9.07
N PRO A 120 -10.34 -6.67 8.94
CA PRO A 120 -9.40 -7.50 8.18
C PRO A 120 -9.35 -7.01 6.73
N GLU A 121 -8.25 -7.30 6.05
CA GLU A 121 -8.04 -6.89 4.65
C GLU A 121 -8.30 -5.40 4.41
N TRP A 122 -7.84 -4.54 5.33
CA TRP A 122 -8.13 -3.09 5.31
C TRP A 122 -7.71 -2.39 4.02
N PHE A 123 -6.70 -2.91 3.28
CA PHE A 123 -6.36 -2.37 1.98
C PHE A 123 -7.50 -2.58 0.97
N GLU A 124 -8.07 -3.78 0.88
CA GLU A 124 -9.16 -4.08 -0.03
C GLU A 124 -10.44 -3.27 0.29
N VAL A 125 -10.72 -3.10 1.57
CA VAL A 125 -11.84 -2.27 2.04
C VAL A 125 -11.62 -0.80 1.65
N THR A 126 -10.42 -0.26 1.89
CA THR A 126 -10.04 1.10 1.53
C THR A 126 -10.11 1.31 0.01
N LYS A 127 -9.58 0.37 -0.75
CA LYS A 127 -9.60 0.39 -2.22
C LYS A 127 -11.04 0.43 -2.77
N LYS A 128 -11.94 -0.39 -2.26
CA LYS A 128 -13.35 -0.37 -2.68
C LYS A 128 -13.98 1.01 -2.44
N LYS A 129 -13.64 1.66 -1.34
CA LYS A 129 -14.20 2.96 -0.95
C LYS A 129 -13.61 4.12 -1.76
N HIS A 130 -12.29 4.14 -1.97
CA HIS A 130 -11.56 5.31 -2.47
C HIS A 130 -11.02 5.19 -3.90
N LYS A 131 -11.09 4.02 -4.53
CA LYS A 131 -10.50 3.78 -5.87
C LYS A 131 -10.88 4.84 -6.91
N LYS A 132 -12.15 5.23 -6.97
CA LYS A 132 -12.62 6.21 -7.97
C LYS A 132 -11.98 7.58 -7.77
N GLU A 133 -11.84 7.99 -6.51
CA GLU A 133 -11.20 9.25 -6.14
C GLU A 133 -9.70 9.22 -6.43
N TRP A 134 -9.02 8.12 -6.06
CA TRP A 134 -7.60 7.95 -6.36
C TRP A 134 -7.32 8.05 -7.86
N VAL A 135 -8.10 7.35 -8.70
CA VAL A 135 -7.95 7.40 -10.16
C VAL A 135 -8.13 8.82 -10.68
N LYS A 136 -9.17 9.52 -10.24
CA LYS A 136 -9.44 10.90 -10.65
C LYS A 136 -8.28 11.85 -10.27
N CYS A 137 -7.76 11.73 -9.06
CA CYS A 137 -6.64 12.56 -8.59
C CYS A 137 -5.33 12.24 -9.32
N VAL A 138 -5.06 10.96 -9.59
CA VAL A 138 -3.89 10.54 -10.38
C VAL A 138 -3.96 11.10 -11.80
N GLN A 139 -5.11 11.00 -12.46
CA GLN A 139 -5.31 11.56 -13.81
C GLN A 139 -5.02 13.05 -13.85
N LYS A 140 -5.58 13.84 -12.92
CA LYS A 140 -5.30 15.28 -12.83
C LYS A 140 -3.81 15.60 -12.67
N ARG A 141 -3.10 14.82 -11.81
CA ARG A 141 -1.67 15.02 -11.59
C ARG A 141 -0.82 14.68 -12.81
N ILE A 142 -1.18 13.63 -13.56
CA ILE A 142 -0.51 13.28 -14.83
C ILE A 142 -0.71 14.39 -15.87
N GLU A 143 -1.91 14.97 -15.94
CA GLU A 143 -2.21 16.09 -16.82
C GLU A 143 -1.53 17.41 -16.40
N GLY A 144 -0.99 17.47 -15.20
CA GLY A 144 -0.34 18.67 -14.66
C GLY A 144 -1.30 19.73 -14.14
N LYS A 145 -2.50 19.31 -13.71
CA LYS A 145 -3.54 20.17 -13.14
C LYS A 145 -3.61 20.03 -11.62
#